data_375a0fcbf59fd70ab6ccee376ba5e5ec
#
_entry.id   375a0fcbf59fd70ab6ccee376ba5e5ec
#
_cell.length_a   1.000
_cell.length_b   1.000
_cell.length_c   1.000
_cell.angle_alpha   90.00
_cell.angle_beta   90.00
_cell.angle_gamma   90.00
#
_symmetry.space_group_name_H-M   'P 1'
#
loop_
_entity.id
_entity.type
_entity.pdbx_description
1 polymer ?
#
loop_
_entity_poly.entity_id
_entity_poly.type
_entity_poly.pdbx_seq_one_letter_code
_entity_poly.pdbx_strand_id
1 'polypeptide(L)'
;MKANSVLRSTLPNAIIAVLESRKRVKPRCGSLPQMTISDQRALHLPHMRANPFSARPIEVDGAAMLVGRKTVMQDLSLHLRFRNPRLMVLQGERGSGRTSVLHACANLSPEVLTNTMFPEQDPVATLLSELYIRIAGYEVPATTGMLVEQMVASLEGRSGDLPLITFDFPGVGGEELAQVFERLTPCLCRLKAIVVVALTPAQLAAWSEDLISSYDVTVPLPDLNAKEVRALIDARMRTVSHEGWAASDALIDEALAATGGRPAGLIRHFRDLIDAQR
;
A
#
# COMPACT_ATOMS: atom_id res chain seq x y z
N MET A 1 -34.78 21.61 39.12
CA MET A 1 -33.76 22.19 40.00
C MET A 1 -33.38 21.19 41.04
N LYS A 2 -32.07 21.07 41.34
CA LYS A 2 -31.40 20.16 42.33
C LYS A 2 -31.10 18.72 41.82
N ALA A 3 -29.97 18.59 41.10
CA ALA A 3 -29.15 17.38 41.05
C ALA A 3 -27.79 17.67 40.40
N ASN A 4 -26.95 18.53 40.94
CA ASN A 4 -25.61 18.78 40.39
C ASN A 4 -24.60 19.31 41.47
N SER A 5 -24.71 18.84 42.72
CA SER A 5 -23.83 19.34 43.80
C SER A 5 -23.08 18.28 44.60
N VAL A 6 -23.06 17.02 44.20
CA VAL A 6 -22.48 15.93 45.07
C VAL A 6 -21.22 15.27 44.49
N LEU A 7 -20.69 15.69 43.35
CA LEU A 7 -19.50 15.05 42.72
C LEU A 7 -18.21 15.89 42.77
N ARG A 8 -18.11 16.86 43.72
CA ARG A 8 -16.89 17.69 43.86
C ARG A 8 -15.96 17.36 45.04
N SER A 9 -16.21 16.31 45.83
CA SER A 9 -15.47 16.13 47.08
C SER A 9 -14.56 14.90 47.21
N THR A 10 -14.27 14.18 46.10
CA THR A 10 -13.47 12.92 46.25
C THR A 10 -12.40 12.69 45.16
N LEU A 11 -11.89 13.71 44.48
CA LEU A 11 -10.72 13.53 43.64
C LEU A 11 -9.49 14.19 44.22
N PRO A 12 -8.31 13.50 44.27
CA PRO A 12 -7.07 14.08 44.76
C PRO A 12 -6.61 15.26 43.90
N ASN A 13 -6.09 16.30 44.57
CA ASN A 13 -5.61 17.55 43.93
C ASN A 13 -4.59 17.36 42.78
N ALA A 14 -3.94 16.20 42.70
CA ALA A 14 -2.98 15.86 41.65
C ALA A 14 -3.64 15.65 40.26
N ILE A 15 -4.91 15.24 40.22
CA ILE A 15 -5.61 15.00 38.94
C ILE A 15 -6.15 16.29 38.35
N ILE A 16 -6.47 17.28 39.16
CA ILE A 16 -6.97 18.60 38.72
C ILE A 16 -5.84 19.37 38.02
N ALA A 17 -4.61 19.30 38.49
CA ALA A 17 -3.46 19.96 37.88
C ALA A 17 -3.12 19.43 36.48
N VAL A 18 -3.36 18.14 36.21
CA VAL A 18 -3.11 17.49 34.89
C VAL A 18 -4.19 17.87 33.87
N LEU A 19 -5.42 18.13 34.31
CA LEU A 19 -6.51 18.53 33.45
C LEU A 19 -6.47 20.02 33.09
N GLU A 20 -5.95 20.87 33.95
CA GLU A 20 -5.78 22.30 33.66
C GLU A 20 -4.56 22.60 32.78
N SER A 21 -3.50 21.77 32.83
CA SER A 21 -2.33 21.91 31.97
C SER A 21 -2.64 21.55 30.48
N ARG A 22 -3.71 20.79 30.22
CA ARG A 22 -4.12 20.43 28.86
C ARG A 22 -4.96 21.50 28.11
N LYS A 23 -5.36 22.57 28.79
CA LYS A 23 -6.23 23.62 28.18
C LYS A 23 -5.47 24.74 27.47
N ARG A 24 -4.17 24.71 27.33
CA ARG A 24 -3.37 25.75 26.65
C ARG A 24 -2.35 25.30 25.62
N VAL A 25 -2.49 24.12 25.06
CA VAL A 25 -1.76 23.83 23.82
C VAL A 25 -2.74 24.09 22.66
N LYS A 26 -2.82 25.34 22.20
CA LYS A 26 -3.27 25.61 20.84
C LYS A 26 -2.37 24.79 19.93
N PRO A 27 -2.89 23.94 19.03
CA PRO A 27 -2.07 23.40 17.96
C PRO A 27 -1.51 24.63 17.24
N ARG A 28 -0.20 24.86 17.36
CA ARG A 28 0.51 25.65 16.36
C ARG A 28 0.32 24.87 15.07
N CYS A 29 -0.69 25.27 14.33
CA CYS A 29 -0.69 25.06 12.89
C CYS A 29 0.62 25.71 12.45
N GLY A 30 1.68 24.93 12.30
CA GLY A 30 2.88 25.35 11.63
C GLY A 30 2.38 25.79 10.26
N SER A 31 2.30 27.10 10.05
CA SER A 31 2.17 27.65 8.73
C SER A 31 3.25 26.97 7.92
N LEU A 32 2.86 26.13 6.95
CA LEU A 32 3.71 25.77 5.83
C LEU A 32 4.38 27.09 5.41
N PRO A 33 5.71 27.11 5.19
CA PRO A 33 6.36 28.30 4.72
C PRO A 33 5.55 28.77 3.50
N GLN A 34 4.90 29.93 3.62
CA GLN A 34 4.29 30.60 2.48
C GLN A 34 5.46 30.91 1.57
N MET A 35 5.61 30.13 0.49
CA MET A 35 6.49 30.47 -0.59
C MET A 35 6.15 31.90 -1.02
N THR A 36 7.05 32.81 -0.75
CA THR A 36 6.93 34.19 -1.21
C THR A 36 6.88 34.14 -2.74
N ILE A 37 5.91 34.85 -3.30
CA ILE A 37 5.59 34.93 -4.74
C ILE A 37 6.80 35.35 -5.62
N SER A 38 7.91 35.76 -5.04
CA SER A 38 9.13 36.21 -5.72
C SER A 38 10.08 35.09 -6.15
N ASP A 39 9.91 33.82 -5.75
CA ASP A 39 10.75 32.69 -6.12
C ASP A 39 10.06 31.66 -7.05
N GLN A 40 8.93 32.04 -7.62
CA GLN A 40 8.31 31.28 -8.70
C GLN A 40 9.19 31.41 -9.96
N ARG A 41 10.28 30.62 -10.01
CA ARG A 41 10.92 30.27 -11.27
C ARG A 41 9.83 29.62 -12.10
N ALA A 42 9.33 30.33 -13.11
CA ALA A 42 8.35 29.80 -14.03
C ALA A 42 8.89 28.44 -14.52
N LEU A 43 8.24 27.36 -14.11
CA LEU A 43 8.46 26.07 -14.72
C LEU A 43 8.01 26.26 -16.16
N HIS A 44 8.92 26.31 -17.12
CA HIS A 44 8.56 26.35 -18.54
C HIS A 44 7.89 25.01 -18.88
N LEU A 45 6.64 24.85 -18.44
CA LEU A 45 5.89 23.63 -18.69
C LEU A 45 5.53 23.55 -20.17
N PRO A 46 5.62 22.36 -20.78
CA PRO A 46 5.14 22.13 -22.13
C PRO A 46 3.62 22.29 -22.20
N HIS A 47 3.08 22.47 -23.37
CA HIS A 47 1.65 22.44 -23.55
C HIS A 47 1.09 21.07 -23.17
N MET A 48 0.20 21.00 -22.18
CA MET A 48 -0.36 19.77 -21.64
C MET A 48 -1.89 19.76 -21.71
N ARG A 49 -2.47 18.65 -22.16
CA ARG A 49 -3.93 18.47 -22.20
C ARG A 49 -4.53 18.28 -20.80
N ALA A 50 -3.79 17.68 -19.87
CA ALA A 50 -4.22 17.38 -18.50
C ALA A 50 -3.02 17.37 -17.54
N ASN A 51 -3.27 17.44 -16.22
CA ASN A 51 -2.24 17.20 -15.22
C ASN A 51 -1.95 15.69 -15.14
N PRO A 52 -0.69 15.23 -15.40
CA PRO A 52 -0.34 13.82 -15.43
C PRO A 52 -0.19 13.18 -14.05
N PHE A 53 -0.22 13.98 -12.98
CA PHE A 53 0.02 13.52 -11.61
C PHE A 53 -1.29 13.14 -10.91
N SER A 54 -1.88 12.02 -11.32
CA SER A 54 -3.04 11.43 -10.64
C SER A 54 -2.61 10.76 -9.33
N ALA A 55 -3.38 10.99 -8.25
CA ALA A 55 -3.17 10.33 -6.96
C ALA A 55 -3.66 8.86 -6.92
N ARG A 56 -4.31 8.40 -7.99
CA ARG A 56 -4.78 7.01 -8.07
C ARG A 56 -3.61 6.04 -8.22
N PRO A 57 -3.72 4.81 -7.69
CA PRO A 57 -2.77 3.75 -8.00
C PRO A 57 -2.60 3.57 -9.52
N ILE A 58 -1.42 3.13 -9.93
CA ILE A 58 -1.16 2.78 -11.33
C ILE A 58 -2.03 1.57 -11.66
N GLU A 59 -2.78 1.64 -12.76
CA GLU A 59 -3.60 0.55 -13.25
C GLU A 59 -2.73 -0.52 -13.91
N VAL A 60 -3.32 -1.68 -14.20
CA VAL A 60 -2.60 -2.85 -14.77
C VAL A 60 -1.79 -2.49 -16.00
N ASP A 61 -2.36 -1.69 -16.92
CA ASP A 61 -1.69 -1.26 -18.17
C ASP A 61 -0.60 -0.20 -17.95
N GLY A 62 -0.48 0.32 -16.74
CA GLY A 62 0.46 1.39 -16.38
C GLY A 62 1.83 0.91 -15.90
N ALA A 63 2.22 -0.34 -16.09
CA ALA A 63 3.49 -0.90 -15.59
C ALA A 63 4.73 -0.07 -16.01
N ALA A 64 4.70 0.57 -17.16
CA ALA A 64 5.77 1.47 -17.63
C ALA A 64 5.97 2.72 -16.73
N MET A 65 4.96 3.09 -15.94
CA MET A 65 5.01 4.19 -14.98
C MET A 65 5.50 3.74 -13.59
N LEU A 66 5.75 2.44 -13.40
CA LEU A 66 6.21 1.87 -12.13
C LEU A 66 7.73 1.99 -12.03
N VAL A 67 8.18 3.14 -11.56
CA VAL A 67 9.62 3.45 -11.42
C VAL A 67 10.16 2.95 -10.07
N GLY A 68 11.44 2.53 -10.05
CA GLY A 68 12.15 2.12 -8.83
C GLY A 68 11.70 0.77 -8.26
N ARG A 69 10.96 -0.04 -9.01
CA ARG A 69 10.40 -1.32 -8.53
C ARG A 69 10.84 -2.53 -9.36
N LYS A 70 11.87 -2.33 -10.19
CA LYS A 70 12.33 -3.36 -11.13
C LYS A 70 12.78 -4.65 -10.44
N THR A 71 13.51 -4.54 -9.34
CA THR A 71 14.01 -5.71 -8.58
C THR A 71 12.85 -6.53 -8.04
N VAL A 72 11.87 -5.87 -7.37
CA VAL A 72 10.68 -6.53 -6.83
C VAL A 72 9.90 -7.27 -7.92
N MET A 73 9.71 -6.63 -9.07
CA MET A 73 9.00 -7.23 -10.21
C MET A 73 9.79 -8.40 -10.82
N GLN A 74 11.13 -8.32 -10.84
CA GLN A 74 11.99 -9.40 -11.31
C GLN A 74 11.91 -10.62 -10.37
N ASP A 75 12.00 -10.43 -9.07
CA ASP A 75 11.91 -11.50 -8.08
C ASP A 75 10.57 -12.24 -8.17
N LEU A 76 9.47 -11.51 -8.21
CA LEU A 76 8.14 -12.09 -8.40
C LEU A 76 8.03 -12.86 -9.72
N SER A 77 8.53 -12.28 -10.81
CA SER A 77 8.55 -12.93 -12.13
C SER A 77 9.33 -14.25 -12.13
N LEU A 78 10.47 -14.31 -11.41
CA LEU A 78 11.25 -15.53 -11.26
C LEU A 78 10.48 -16.62 -10.54
N HIS A 79 9.82 -16.31 -9.40
CA HIS A 79 9.04 -17.29 -8.66
C HIS A 79 7.86 -17.83 -9.48
N LEU A 80 7.15 -16.96 -10.20
CA LEU A 80 6.06 -17.37 -11.10
C LEU A 80 6.59 -18.28 -12.23
N ARG A 81 7.69 -17.88 -12.87
CA ARG A 81 8.30 -18.62 -13.98
C ARG A 81 8.79 -20.00 -13.57
N PHE A 82 9.41 -20.13 -12.39
CA PHE A 82 9.88 -21.40 -11.87
C PHE A 82 8.80 -22.20 -11.13
N ARG A 83 7.56 -21.71 -11.09
CA ARG A 83 6.44 -22.35 -10.41
C ARG A 83 6.77 -22.71 -8.96
N ASN A 84 7.42 -21.81 -8.26
CA ASN A 84 7.83 -21.97 -6.88
C ASN A 84 6.83 -21.27 -5.95
N PRO A 85 5.90 -22.01 -5.31
CA PRO A 85 4.94 -21.41 -4.37
C PRO A 85 5.68 -20.67 -3.26
N ARG A 86 5.20 -19.49 -2.90
CA ARG A 86 5.83 -18.62 -1.91
C ARG A 86 4.78 -17.79 -1.18
N LEU A 87 5.03 -17.59 0.12
CA LEU A 87 4.37 -16.57 0.90
C LEU A 87 5.31 -15.38 1.05
N MET A 88 4.87 -14.20 0.64
CA MET A 88 5.70 -12.98 0.59
C MET A 88 5.01 -11.82 1.29
N VAL A 89 5.76 -11.04 2.04
CA VAL A 89 5.33 -9.75 2.56
C VAL A 89 5.90 -8.64 1.68
N LEU A 90 5.05 -7.79 1.14
CA LEU A 90 5.44 -6.55 0.46
C LEU A 90 5.38 -5.41 1.48
N GLN A 91 6.52 -5.03 2.04
CA GLN A 91 6.60 -4.02 3.09
C GLN A 91 6.84 -2.64 2.51
N GLY A 92 6.04 -1.67 2.89
CA GLY A 92 6.28 -0.29 2.49
C GLY A 92 5.43 0.71 3.27
N GLU A 93 5.94 1.89 3.46
CA GLU A 93 5.23 2.99 4.11
C GLU A 93 3.94 3.36 3.36
N ARG A 94 3.03 4.03 4.04
CA ARG A 94 1.83 4.55 3.41
C ARG A 94 2.23 5.53 2.30
N GLY A 95 1.78 5.24 1.06
CA GLY A 95 2.15 6.03 -0.11
C GLY A 95 3.44 5.58 -0.82
N SER A 96 4.07 4.49 -0.41
CA SER A 96 5.24 3.89 -1.11
C SER A 96 4.90 3.26 -2.46
N GLY A 97 3.61 3.09 -2.77
CA GLY A 97 3.14 2.51 -4.03
C GLY A 97 2.88 1.00 -3.99
N ARG A 98 2.66 0.39 -2.81
CA ARG A 98 2.34 -1.04 -2.65
C ARG A 98 1.23 -1.49 -3.58
N THR A 99 0.07 -0.83 -3.54
CA THR A 99 -1.07 -1.14 -4.41
C THR A 99 -0.71 -1.09 -5.90
N SER A 100 0.11 -0.10 -6.31
CA SER A 100 0.58 -0.01 -7.70
C SER A 100 1.50 -1.17 -8.08
N VAL A 101 2.34 -1.66 -7.15
CA VAL A 101 3.16 -2.86 -7.37
C VAL A 101 2.27 -4.08 -7.52
N LEU A 102 1.27 -4.28 -6.64
CA LEU A 102 0.35 -5.40 -6.74
C LEU A 102 -0.45 -5.39 -8.05
N HIS A 103 -0.91 -4.21 -8.50
CA HIS A 103 -1.56 -4.09 -9.81
C HIS A 103 -0.62 -4.44 -10.96
N ALA A 104 0.64 -4.00 -10.91
CA ALA A 104 1.61 -4.36 -11.94
C ALA A 104 1.95 -5.84 -11.95
N CYS A 105 1.90 -6.51 -10.80
CA CYS A 105 2.07 -7.97 -10.70
C CYS A 105 0.97 -8.74 -11.45
N ALA A 106 -0.20 -8.14 -11.67
CA ALA A 106 -1.27 -8.75 -12.47
C ALA A 106 -0.83 -9.08 -13.90
N ASN A 107 0.18 -8.38 -14.43
CA ASN A 107 0.75 -8.68 -15.74
C ASN A 107 1.72 -9.86 -15.75
N LEU A 108 2.08 -10.39 -14.58
CA LEU A 108 3.04 -11.49 -14.45
C LEU A 108 2.38 -12.86 -14.39
N SER A 109 1.11 -12.94 -14.06
CA SER A 109 0.36 -14.18 -13.95
C SER A 109 -0.96 -14.09 -14.73
N PRO A 110 -1.36 -15.14 -15.44
CA PRO A 110 -2.65 -15.20 -16.12
C PRO A 110 -3.83 -15.24 -15.14
N GLU A 111 -3.60 -15.60 -13.89
CA GLU A 111 -4.61 -15.68 -12.84
C GLU A 111 -4.18 -14.89 -11.61
N VAL A 112 -4.86 -13.75 -11.37
CA VAL A 112 -4.58 -12.89 -10.23
C VAL A 112 -5.83 -12.71 -9.37
N LEU A 113 -5.71 -13.09 -8.10
CA LEU A 113 -6.77 -13.03 -7.11
C LEU A 113 -6.46 -11.89 -6.12
N THR A 114 -6.97 -10.71 -6.40
CA THR A 114 -6.73 -9.51 -5.57
C THR A 114 -7.81 -9.38 -4.49
N ASN A 115 -7.39 -9.19 -3.24
CA ASN A 115 -8.24 -8.96 -2.07
C ASN A 115 -7.88 -7.59 -1.48
N THR A 116 -8.77 -6.62 -1.64
CA THR A 116 -8.57 -5.21 -1.20
C THR A 116 -9.63 -4.74 -0.21
N MET A 117 -10.69 -5.52 -0.05
CA MET A 117 -11.74 -5.23 0.93
C MET A 117 -11.59 -6.18 2.12
N PHE A 118 -11.45 -5.59 3.30
CA PHE A 118 -11.36 -6.36 4.54
C PHE A 118 -12.78 -6.63 5.03
N PRO A 119 -13.18 -7.91 5.23
CA PRO A 119 -14.51 -8.24 5.68
C PRO A 119 -14.76 -7.81 7.14
N GLU A 120 -15.93 -7.22 7.42
CA GLU A 120 -16.29 -6.78 8.77
C GLU A 120 -16.71 -7.97 9.67
N GLN A 121 -17.27 -9.05 9.08
CA GLN A 121 -17.75 -10.22 9.81
C GLN A 121 -16.96 -11.46 9.42
N ASP A 122 -16.48 -12.22 10.41
CA ASP A 122 -15.64 -13.41 10.26
C ASP A 122 -14.65 -13.29 9.06
N PRO A 123 -13.62 -12.42 9.16
CA PRO A 123 -12.75 -12.14 8.04
C PRO A 123 -12.09 -13.39 7.45
N VAL A 124 -11.74 -14.36 8.29
CA VAL A 124 -11.06 -15.59 7.84
C VAL A 124 -11.98 -16.46 6.98
N ALA A 125 -13.19 -16.73 7.46
CA ALA A 125 -14.15 -17.54 6.71
C ALA A 125 -14.56 -16.85 5.40
N THR A 126 -14.77 -15.54 5.45
CA THR A 126 -15.15 -14.75 4.26
C THR A 126 -14.02 -14.76 3.21
N LEU A 127 -12.78 -14.45 3.60
CA LEU A 127 -11.64 -14.45 2.68
C LEU A 127 -11.38 -15.83 2.08
N LEU A 128 -11.47 -16.89 2.89
CA LEU A 128 -11.34 -18.26 2.38
C LEU A 128 -12.46 -18.62 1.41
N SER A 129 -13.69 -18.22 1.69
CA SER A 129 -14.83 -18.47 0.79
C SER A 129 -14.69 -17.71 -0.54
N GLU A 130 -14.23 -16.46 -0.51
CA GLU A 130 -13.96 -15.68 -1.72
C GLU A 130 -12.84 -16.30 -2.57
N LEU A 131 -11.75 -16.76 -1.93
CA LEU A 131 -10.70 -17.48 -2.62
C LEU A 131 -11.20 -18.79 -3.22
N TYR A 132 -12.00 -19.55 -2.46
CA TYR A 132 -12.59 -20.78 -2.92
C TYR A 132 -13.44 -20.60 -4.17
N ILE A 133 -14.34 -19.61 -4.18
CA ILE A 133 -15.20 -19.30 -5.32
C ILE A 133 -14.36 -19.05 -6.59
N ARG A 134 -13.25 -18.35 -6.45
CA ARG A 134 -12.36 -18.04 -7.58
C ARG A 134 -11.48 -19.22 -8.03
N ILE A 135 -11.08 -20.09 -7.09
CA ILE A 135 -10.17 -21.21 -7.36
C ILE A 135 -10.90 -22.48 -7.77
N ALA A 136 -11.97 -22.83 -7.07
CA ALA A 136 -12.62 -24.14 -7.16
C ALA A 136 -14.07 -24.10 -7.64
N GLY A 137 -14.80 -22.98 -7.47
CA GLY A 137 -16.18 -22.83 -7.95
C GLY A 137 -17.15 -22.20 -6.95
N TYR A 138 -18.46 -22.23 -7.28
CA TYR A 138 -19.48 -21.48 -6.55
C TYR A 138 -20.12 -22.23 -5.38
N GLU A 139 -20.01 -23.54 -5.32
CA GLU A 139 -20.60 -24.34 -4.23
C GLU A 139 -19.63 -24.38 -3.03
N VAL A 140 -19.74 -23.38 -2.16
CA VAL A 140 -18.87 -23.26 -0.99
C VAL A 140 -19.17 -24.37 0.02
N PRO A 141 -18.20 -25.20 0.41
CA PRO A 141 -18.38 -26.25 1.40
C PRO A 141 -18.76 -25.70 2.78
N ALA A 142 -19.51 -26.51 3.54
CA ALA A 142 -20.00 -26.12 4.87
C ALA A 142 -18.91 -25.96 5.93
N THR A 143 -17.72 -26.53 5.72
CA THR A 143 -16.62 -26.46 6.68
C THR A 143 -15.34 -25.91 6.05
N THR A 144 -14.62 -25.11 6.81
CA THR A 144 -13.32 -24.54 6.40
C THR A 144 -12.32 -25.63 5.97
N GLY A 145 -12.29 -26.77 6.64
CA GLY A 145 -11.40 -27.88 6.28
C GLY A 145 -11.67 -28.41 4.88
N MET A 146 -12.92 -28.70 4.55
CA MET A 146 -13.30 -29.16 3.21
C MET A 146 -13.00 -28.10 2.14
N LEU A 147 -13.23 -26.84 2.46
CA LEU A 147 -12.96 -25.73 1.58
C LEU A 147 -11.46 -25.66 1.20
N VAL A 148 -10.58 -25.75 2.20
CA VAL A 148 -9.12 -25.76 1.98
C VAL A 148 -8.67 -26.98 1.18
N GLU A 149 -9.15 -28.20 1.53
CA GLU A 149 -8.82 -29.42 0.80
C GLU A 149 -9.21 -29.36 -0.68
N GLN A 150 -10.39 -28.84 -0.99
CA GLN A 150 -10.85 -28.71 -2.36
C GLN A 150 -10.07 -27.64 -3.14
N MET A 151 -9.66 -26.53 -2.51
CA MET A 151 -8.77 -25.54 -3.13
C MET A 151 -7.41 -26.15 -3.45
N VAL A 152 -6.82 -26.90 -2.51
CA VAL A 152 -5.55 -27.61 -2.70
C VAL A 152 -5.66 -28.56 -3.88
N ALA A 153 -6.65 -29.45 -3.89
CA ALA A 153 -6.87 -30.41 -4.97
C ALA A 153 -7.07 -29.73 -6.34
N SER A 154 -7.82 -28.62 -6.36
CA SER A 154 -8.03 -27.83 -7.58
C SER A 154 -6.73 -27.24 -8.13
N LEU A 155 -5.85 -26.73 -7.27
CA LEU A 155 -4.59 -26.13 -7.66
C LEU A 155 -3.52 -27.19 -8.01
N GLU A 156 -3.50 -28.32 -7.31
CA GLU A 156 -2.57 -29.43 -7.64
C GLU A 156 -2.86 -30.03 -9.02
N GLY A 157 -4.13 -30.17 -9.38
CA GLY A 157 -4.56 -30.67 -10.69
C GLY A 157 -4.23 -29.73 -11.87
N ARG A 158 -3.84 -28.49 -11.61
CA ARG A 158 -3.51 -27.53 -12.67
C ARG A 158 -2.08 -27.71 -13.18
N SER A 159 -1.95 -27.89 -14.50
CA SER A 159 -0.65 -27.94 -15.20
C SER A 159 -0.11 -26.56 -15.60
N GLY A 160 -0.91 -25.51 -15.44
CA GLY A 160 -0.62 -24.12 -15.83
C GLY A 160 0.31 -23.37 -14.87
N ASP A 161 0.38 -22.06 -15.07
CA ASP A 161 1.11 -21.15 -14.21
C ASP A 161 0.46 -21.07 -12.81
N LEU A 162 1.27 -20.70 -11.81
CA LEU A 162 0.75 -20.50 -10.45
C LEU A 162 -0.15 -19.27 -10.40
N PRO A 163 -1.30 -19.35 -9.70
CA PRO A 163 -2.07 -18.15 -9.41
C PRO A 163 -1.30 -17.23 -8.46
N LEU A 164 -1.50 -15.93 -8.64
CA LEU A 164 -1.01 -14.89 -7.76
C LEU A 164 -2.17 -14.39 -6.87
N ILE A 165 -2.07 -14.62 -5.58
CA ILE A 165 -3.04 -14.18 -4.58
C ILE A 165 -2.47 -12.97 -3.88
N THR A 166 -3.19 -11.84 -3.87
CA THR A 166 -2.72 -10.62 -3.23
C THR A 166 -3.70 -10.12 -2.17
N PHE A 167 -3.15 -9.60 -1.07
CA PHE A 167 -3.90 -8.96 0.00
C PHE A 167 -3.34 -7.55 0.24
N ASP A 168 -4.18 -6.53 0.17
CA ASP A 168 -3.82 -5.13 0.46
C ASP A 168 -4.97 -4.45 1.24
N PHE A 169 -4.79 -4.33 2.56
CA PHE A 169 -5.77 -3.76 3.49
C PHE A 169 -5.19 -2.51 4.18
N PRO A 170 -5.04 -1.38 3.47
CA PRO A 170 -4.30 -0.22 3.96
C PRO A 170 -4.95 0.50 5.15
N GLY A 171 -6.24 0.29 5.38
CA GLY A 171 -7.02 0.92 6.46
C GLY A 171 -7.13 0.10 7.74
N VAL A 172 -6.67 -1.15 7.73
CA VAL A 172 -6.84 -2.09 8.84
C VAL A 172 -5.68 -2.01 9.82
N GLY A 173 -5.96 -2.13 11.12
CA GLY A 173 -4.96 -2.13 12.17
C GLY A 173 -4.03 -3.35 12.11
N GLY A 174 -2.78 -3.19 12.59
CA GLY A 174 -1.79 -4.28 12.56
C GLY A 174 -2.19 -5.48 13.39
N GLU A 175 -2.74 -5.26 14.58
CA GLU A 175 -3.19 -6.33 15.49
C GLU A 175 -4.37 -7.13 14.89
N GLU A 176 -5.32 -6.44 14.28
CA GLU A 176 -6.46 -7.07 13.62
C GLU A 176 -6.01 -7.92 12.42
N LEU A 177 -5.06 -7.41 11.62
CA LEU A 177 -4.46 -8.19 10.55
C LEU A 177 -3.68 -9.39 11.07
N ALA A 178 -2.91 -9.22 12.14
CA ALA A 178 -2.17 -10.32 12.78
C ALA A 178 -3.11 -11.48 13.15
N GLN A 179 -4.21 -11.18 13.87
CA GLN A 179 -5.20 -12.19 14.27
C GLN A 179 -5.82 -12.94 13.08
N VAL A 180 -6.10 -12.22 12.00
CA VAL A 180 -6.66 -12.84 10.78
C VAL A 180 -5.61 -13.70 10.08
N PHE A 181 -4.39 -13.19 9.91
CA PHE A 181 -3.34 -13.92 9.20
C PHE A 181 -2.76 -15.08 10.01
N GLU A 182 -2.75 -15.07 11.35
CA GLU A 182 -2.43 -16.23 12.17
C GLU A 182 -3.33 -17.44 11.86
N ARG A 183 -4.60 -17.19 11.58
CA ARG A 183 -5.57 -18.23 11.22
C ARG A 183 -5.56 -18.57 9.71
N LEU A 184 -5.27 -17.59 8.87
CA LEU A 184 -5.32 -17.74 7.41
C LEU A 184 -4.04 -18.36 6.84
N THR A 185 -2.86 -18.00 7.37
CA THR A 185 -1.54 -18.44 6.87
C THR A 185 -1.40 -19.96 6.81
N PRO A 186 -1.81 -20.76 7.81
CA PRO A 186 -1.76 -22.23 7.70
C PRO A 186 -2.53 -22.80 6.51
N CYS A 187 -3.60 -22.13 6.10
CA CYS A 187 -4.36 -22.51 4.91
C CYS A 187 -3.63 -22.09 3.63
N LEU A 188 -3.09 -20.87 3.61
CA LEU A 188 -2.37 -20.33 2.45
C LEU A 188 -1.08 -21.09 2.14
N CYS A 189 -0.34 -21.54 3.16
CA CYS A 189 0.87 -22.36 3.01
C CYS A 189 0.64 -23.65 2.23
N ARG A 190 -0.58 -24.17 2.24
CA ARG A 190 -0.95 -25.43 1.56
C ARG A 190 -1.29 -25.22 0.09
N LEU A 191 -1.55 -23.98 -0.33
CA LEU A 191 -1.94 -23.69 -1.70
C LEU A 191 -0.72 -23.66 -2.62
N LYS A 192 -0.84 -24.29 -3.78
CA LYS A 192 0.15 -24.18 -4.86
C LYS A 192 -0.03 -22.83 -5.57
N ALA A 193 0.36 -21.76 -4.90
CA ALA A 193 0.15 -20.36 -5.32
C ALA A 193 1.34 -19.49 -4.87
N ILE A 194 1.45 -18.29 -5.45
CA ILE A 194 2.25 -17.22 -4.88
C ILE A 194 1.29 -16.29 -4.14
N VAL A 195 1.57 -16.06 -2.86
CA VAL A 195 0.77 -15.19 -2.01
C VAL A 195 1.59 -13.95 -1.65
N VAL A 196 1.05 -12.76 -1.85
CA VAL A 196 1.69 -11.50 -1.49
C VAL A 196 0.78 -10.69 -0.58
N VAL A 197 1.24 -10.42 0.63
CA VAL A 197 0.54 -9.59 1.61
C VAL A 197 1.23 -8.23 1.71
N ALA A 198 0.53 -7.16 1.37
CA ALA A 198 1.06 -5.80 1.41
C ALA A 198 0.84 -5.18 2.81
N LEU A 199 1.91 -4.87 3.51
CA LEU A 199 1.88 -4.33 4.86
C LEU A 199 2.67 -3.03 4.99
N THR A 200 2.23 -2.16 5.89
CA THR A 200 3.10 -1.09 6.40
C THR A 200 4.06 -1.65 7.45
N PRO A 201 5.20 -0.98 7.71
CA PRO A 201 6.08 -1.37 8.82
C PRO A 201 5.34 -1.46 10.17
N ALA A 202 4.39 -0.54 10.42
CA ALA A 202 3.57 -0.54 11.63
C ALA A 202 2.61 -1.74 11.72
N GLN A 203 2.04 -2.17 10.59
CA GLN A 203 1.21 -3.38 10.53
C GLN A 203 2.05 -4.63 10.75
N LEU A 204 3.23 -4.71 10.12
CA LEU A 204 4.13 -5.85 10.26
C LEU A 204 4.71 -5.96 11.68
N ALA A 205 4.97 -4.83 12.35
CA ALA A 205 5.47 -4.81 13.72
C ALA A 205 4.47 -5.38 14.76
N ALA A 206 3.19 -5.49 14.42
CA ALA A 206 2.18 -6.12 15.25
C ALA A 206 2.09 -7.66 15.05
N TRP A 207 2.82 -8.22 14.06
CA TRP A 207 2.84 -9.65 13.80
C TRP A 207 3.80 -10.36 14.76
N SER A 208 3.43 -11.55 15.20
CA SER A 208 4.31 -12.41 16.01
C SER A 208 5.50 -12.91 15.18
N GLU A 209 6.61 -13.24 15.84
CA GLU A 209 7.79 -13.81 15.17
C GLU A 209 7.44 -15.13 14.43
N ASP A 210 6.56 -15.94 15.00
CA ASP A 210 6.09 -17.19 14.39
C ASP A 210 5.30 -16.91 13.10
N LEU A 211 4.45 -15.91 13.12
CA LEU A 211 3.71 -15.51 11.92
C LEU A 211 4.64 -14.99 10.84
N ILE A 212 5.59 -14.11 11.18
CA ILE A 212 6.58 -13.57 10.23
C ILE A 212 7.43 -14.69 9.65
N SER A 213 7.88 -15.66 10.47
CA SER A 213 8.71 -16.78 10.03
C SER A 213 7.98 -17.74 9.09
N SER A 214 6.66 -17.70 9.07
CA SER A 214 5.85 -18.48 8.11
C SER A 214 5.91 -17.92 6.69
N TYR A 215 6.43 -16.69 6.53
CA TYR A 215 6.60 -16.06 5.21
C TYR A 215 8.05 -16.25 4.71
N ASP A 216 8.18 -16.68 3.47
CA ASP A 216 9.49 -16.99 2.87
C ASP A 216 10.38 -15.76 2.71
N VAL A 217 9.78 -14.59 2.44
CA VAL A 217 10.53 -13.36 2.18
C VAL A 217 9.70 -12.10 2.49
N THR A 218 10.38 -11.11 3.07
CA THR A 218 9.87 -9.74 3.18
C THR A 218 10.59 -8.86 2.18
N VAL A 219 9.85 -8.28 1.26
CA VAL A 219 10.36 -7.40 0.19
C VAL A 219 10.07 -5.95 0.56
N PRO A 220 11.09 -5.16 0.91
CA PRO A 220 10.91 -3.75 1.22
C PRO A 220 10.70 -2.92 -0.04
N LEU A 221 9.82 -1.91 0.05
CA LEU A 221 9.66 -0.86 -0.94
C LEU A 221 10.33 0.42 -0.43
N PRO A 222 11.58 0.68 -0.77
CA PRO A 222 12.27 1.90 -0.35
C PRO A 222 11.66 3.14 -1.01
N ASP A 223 11.89 4.30 -0.40
CA ASP A 223 11.61 5.59 -1.02
C ASP A 223 12.49 5.79 -2.26
N LEU A 224 12.02 6.58 -3.22
CA LEU A 224 12.71 6.80 -4.49
C LEU A 224 13.91 7.75 -4.29
N ASN A 225 15.03 7.41 -4.92
CA ASN A 225 16.19 8.29 -5.02
C ASN A 225 16.04 9.34 -6.14
N ALA A 226 16.96 10.31 -6.23
CA ALA A 226 16.90 11.41 -7.20
C ALA A 226 16.75 10.93 -8.66
N LYS A 227 17.46 9.88 -9.04
CA LYS A 227 17.38 9.29 -10.39
C LYS A 227 16.00 8.69 -10.66
N GLU A 228 15.45 8.01 -9.68
CA GLU A 228 14.11 7.39 -9.78
C GLU A 228 13.01 8.45 -9.74
N VAL A 229 13.15 9.51 -8.94
CA VAL A 229 12.23 10.65 -8.94
C VAL A 229 12.19 11.30 -10.32
N ARG A 230 13.35 11.57 -10.92
CA ARG A 230 13.43 12.09 -12.28
C ARG A 230 12.72 11.17 -13.27
N ALA A 231 13.00 9.87 -13.23
CA ALA A 231 12.38 8.90 -14.12
C ALA A 231 10.87 8.81 -13.92
N LEU A 232 10.35 8.96 -12.68
CA LEU A 232 8.93 9.02 -12.39
C LEU A 232 8.26 10.24 -13.05
N ILE A 233 8.89 11.40 -12.93
CA ILE A 233 8.38 12.64 -13.51
C ILE A 233 8.38 12.54 -15.04
N ASP A 234 9.49 12.11 -15.63
CA ASP A 234 9.64 11.95 -17.08
C ASP A 234 8.63 10.94 -17.65
N ALA A 235 8.39 9.82 -16.96
CA ALA A 235 7.40 8.83 -17.37
C ALA A 235 6.00 9.43 -17.39
N ARG A 236 5.64 10.22 -16.37
CA ARG A 236 4.34 10.87 -16.27
C ARG A 236 4.16 11.99 -17.29
N MET A 237 5.17 12.86 -17.47
CA MET A 237 5.13 13.96 -18.42
C MET A 237 4.98 13.46 -19.86
N ARG A 238 5.65 12.38 -20.23
CA ARG A 238 5.52 11.74 -21.57
C ARG A 238 4.11 11.27 -21.91
N THR A 239 3.23 11.06 -20.93
CA THR A 239 1.84 10.67 -21.21
C THR A 239 0.98 11.84 -21.72
N VAL A 240 1.37 13.08 -21.49
CA VAL A 240 0.55 14.27 -21.77
C VAL A 240 1.22 15.27 -22.71
N SER A 241 2.53 15.16 -22.94
CA SER A 241 3.29 16.03 -23.84
C SER A 241 4.29 15.21 -24.65
N HIS A 242 4.39 15.55 -25.93
CA HIS A 242 5.44 15.05 -26.85
C HIS A 242 6.66 15.97 -26.88
N GLU A 243 6.57 17.14 -26.24
CA GLU A 243 7.69 18.06 -26.12
C GLU A 243 8.66 17.54 -25.04
N GLY A 244 9.95 17.60 -25.32
CA GLY A 244 10.99 17.15 -24.42
C GLY A 244 11.13 18.11 -23.24
N TRP A 245 10.34 17.90 -22.19
CA TRP A 245 10.51 18.62 -20.92
C TRP A 245 11.25 17.73 -19.92
N ALA A 246 12.20 18.30 -19.20
CA ALA A 246 12.92 17.64 -18.12
C ALA A 246 12.95 18.51 -16.87
N ALA A 247 12.68 17.91 -15.71
CA ALA A 247 12.81 18.59 -14.44
C ALA A 247 14.28 18.97 -14.18
N SER A 248 14.53 20.19 -13.69
CA SER A 248 15.86 20.61 -13.27
C SER A 248 16.32 19.84 -12.02
N ASP A 249 17.64 19.75 -11.79
CA ASP A 249 18.17 19.11 -10.57
C ASP A 249 17.64 19.81 -9.32
N ALA A 250 17.59 21.15 -9.32
CA ALA A 250 17.07 21.92 -8.19
C ALA A 250 15.61 21.57 -7.87
N LEU A 251 14.77 21.34 -8.87
CA LEU A 251 13.37 20.93 -8.68
C LEU A 251 13.27 19.51 -8.11
N ILE A 252 14.16 18.61 -8.55
CA ILE A 252 14.23 17.25 -8.00
C ILE A 252 14.67 17.27 -6.54
N ASP A 253 15.69 18.06 -6.20
CA ASP A 253 16.18 18.18 -4.83
C ASP A 253 15.12 18.78 -3.89
N GLU A 254 14.41 19.82 -4.35
CA GLU A 254 13.27 20.40 -3.63
C GLU A 254 12.17 19.38 -3.39
N ALA A 255 11.77 18.61 -4.41
CA ALA A 255 10.76 17.59 -4.28
C ALA A 255 11.19 16.47 -3.33
N LEU A 256 12.46 16.06 -3.35
CA LEU A 256 13.01 15.09 -2.42
C LEU A 256 13.02 15.62 -0.98
N ALA A 257 13.45 16.85 -0.78
CA ALA A 257 13.44 17.49 0.54
C ALA A 257 12.02 17.60 1.12
N ALA A 258 11.04 17.91 0.27
CA ALA A 258 9.64 18.05 0.68
C ALA A 258 8.92 16.70 0.95
N THR A 259 9.32 15.61 0.27
CA THR A 259 8.55 14.36 0.25
C THR A 259 9.31 13.13 0.77
N GLY A 260 10.62 13.25 0.96
CA GLY A 260 11.50 12.13 1.31
C GLY A 260 11.60 11.07 0.22
N GLY A 261 11.23 11.39 -1.04
CA GLY A 261 11.22 10.41 -2.15
C GLY A 261 10.00 9.48 -2.16
N ARG A 262 9.01 9.74 -1.33
CA ARG A 262 7.80 8.90 -1.25
C ARG A 262 6.90 9.12 -2.45
N PRO A 263 6.56 8.09 -3.25
CA PRO A 263 5.80 8.24 -4.50
C PRO A 263 4.51 9.05 -4.38
N ALA A 264 3.67 8.78 -3.38
CA ALA A 264 2.43 9.53 -3.20
C ALA A 264 2.66 11.01 -2.84
N GLY A 265 3.72 11.29 -2.07
CA GLY A 265 4.15 12.65 -1.75
C GLY A 265 4.61 13.39 -3.00
N LEU A 266 5.46 12.76 -3.79
CA LEU A 266 5.96 13.30 -5.07
C LEU A 266 4.82 13.61 -6.05
N ILE A 267 3.90 12.67 -6.22
CA ILE A 267 2.74 12.85 -7.11
C ILE A 267 1.89 14.05 -6.66
N ARG A 268 1.65 14.19 -5.35
CA ARG A 268 0.91 15.33 -4.81
C ARG A 268 1.67 16.64 -5.02
N HIS A 269 2.96 16.66 -4.70
CA HIS A 269 3.82 17.83 -4.85
C HIS A 269 3.83 18.36 -6.29
N PHE A 270 4.07 17.49 -7.26
CA PHE A 270 4.07 17.88 -8.67
C PHE A 270 2.68 18.22 -9.22
N ARG A 271 1.64 17.56 -8.74
CA ARG A 271 0.27 17.92 -9.09
C ARG A 271 -0.03 19.36 -8.67
N ASP A 272 0.25 19.67 -7.41
CA ASP A 272 -0.06 20.98 -6.83
C ASP A 272 0.80 22.08 -7.50
N LEU A 273 2.07 21.79 -7.83
CA LEU A 273 2.95 22.68 -8.61
C LEU A 273 2.38 23.00 -10.01
N ILE A 274 1.90 22.00 -10.73
CA ILE A 274 1.35 22.18 -12.08
C ILE A 274 0.01 22.92 -12.03
N ASP A 275 -0.85 22.58 -11.07
CA ASP A 275 -2.16 23.24 -10.92
C ASP A 275 -2.01 24.72 -10.53
N ALA A 276 -0.96 25.08 -9.79
CA ALA A 276 -0.67 26.47 -9.44
C ALA A 276 -0.18 27.33 -10.63
N GLN A 277 0.25 26.70 -11.74
CA GLN A 277 0.75 27.41 -12.94
C GLN A 277 -0.27 27.44 -14.09
N ARG A 278 -1.44 26.85 -13.90
CA ARG A 278 -2.57 26.90 -14.84
C ARG A 278 -3.52 28.05 -14.53
#